data_5606a416046eb5c7b350e29db18c5c11
#
_entry.id   5606a416046eb5c7b350e29db18c5c11
#
_cell.length_a   1.000
_cell.length_b   1.000
_cell.length_c   1.000
_cell.angle_alpha   90.00
_cell.angle_beta   90.00
_cell.angle_gamma   90.00
#
_symmetry.space_group_name_H-M   'P 1'
#
loop_
_entity.id
_entity.type
_entity.pdbx_description
1 polymer ?
#
loop_
_entity_poly.entity_id
_entity_poly.type
_entity_poly.pdbx_seq_one_letter_code
_entity_poly.pdbx_strand_id
1 'polypeptide(L)'
;MRCAVEYFKLIASLIFIIVALYIVVRLMKNKINPGKGFIQIVYYQPVGYKKGIGVVKAFDEYLLVGISENGINLITKLDSSKIKAIFETQQEEKKPVWQRIFKGGVFCLAFVMIPAICFAAPQRDAGGGIFGFSSAVDILVFITLLSFLPAILIMMTSFTRIVIVLSLLRQALGTPAVPPNQVIIGLALFLTLFIMSPTIDRVYNEAYIPLSKKEITMQEAINRASVPFKEFMLKQTREKDLALFLKLSKTEVKPATPMDLPMKIVVPAFALGELKRAFEIGFLIFLPFLVIDIVVASILLSMGMFMVPPVMISMPFKLLLFVLVDGWQLIIGSLAGGFK
;
A
#
# COMPACT_ATOMS: atom_id res chain seq x y z
N MET A 1 -30.61 18.24 29.97
CA MET A 1 -31.42 18.18 28.77
C MET A 1 -30.64 18.44 27.47
N ARG A 2 -29.72 19.39 27.36
CA ARG A 2 -28.95 19.68 26.12
C ARG A 2 -28.05 18.51 25.67
N CYS A 3 -27.35 17.84 26.59
CA CYS A 3 -26.53 16.67 26.24
C CYS A 3 -27.31 15.51 25.63
N ALA A 4 -28.51 15.21 26.15
CA ALA A 4 -29.33 14.12 25.61
C ALA A 4 -29.78 14.37 24.15
N VAL A 5 -30.01 15.62 23.78
CA VAL A 5 -30.39 16.00 22.40
C VAL A 5 -29.20 15.88 21.44
N GLU A 6 -27.99 16.17 21.89
CA GLU A 6 -26.77 16.00 21.05
C GLU A 6 -26.43 14.53 20.84
N TYR A 7 -26.55 13.69 21.87
CA TYR A 7 -26.39 12.24 21.71
C TYR A 7 -27.43 11.64 20.79
N PHE A 8 -28.69 12.12 20.86
CA PHE A 8 -29.71 11.66 19.93
C PHE A 8 -29.42 12.02 18.47
N LYS A 9 -28.89 13.23 18.22
CA LYS A 9 -28.45 13.64 16.89
C LYS A 9 -27.27 12.81 16.36
N LEU A 10 -26.30 12.48 17.21
CA LEU A 10 -25.17 11.62 16.84
C LEU A 10 -25.62 10.20 16.49
N ILE A 11 -26.49 9.61 17.30
CA ILE A 11 -27.04 8.29 17.04
C ILE A 11 -27.88 8.29 15.75
N ALA A 12 -28.71 9.30 15.56
CA ALA A 12 -29.51 9.45 14.34
C ALA A 12 -28.65 9.60 13.09
N SER A 13 -27.55 10.38 13.14
CA SER A 13 -26.62 10.52 12.03
C SER A 13 -25.87 9.23 11.72
N LEU A 14 -25.47 8.48 12.74
CA LEU A 14 -24.82 7.18 12.57
C LEU A 14 -25.76 6.16 11.92
N ILE A 15 -27.01 6.09 12.38
CA ILE A 15 -28.05 5.23 11.77
C ILE A 15 -28.29 5.63 10.30
N PHE A 16 -28.36 6.93 10.03
CA PHE A 16 -28.53 7.43 8.65
C PHE A 16 -27.38 7.01 7.75
N ILE A 17 -26.11 7.11 8.20
CA ILE A 17 -24.93 6.67 7.45
C ILE A 17 -24.97 5.16 7.18
N ILE A 18 -25.32 4.35 8.18
CA ILE A 18 -25.44 2.89 8.03
C ILE A 18 -26.53 2.52 7.03
N VAL A 19 -27.69 3.17 7.11
CA VAL A 19 -28.82 2.96 6.19
C VAL A 19 -28.44 3.39 4.77
N ALA A 20 -27.79 4.54 4.62
CA ALA A 20 -27.31 5.03 3.31
C ALA A 20 -26.31 4.04 2.70
N LEU A 21 -25.35 3.54 3.49
CA LEU A 21 -24.35 2.57 3.06
C LEU A 21 -25.00 1.24 2.67
N TYR A 22 -26.00 0.78 3.45
CA TYR A 22 -26.78 -0.41 3.12
C TYR A 22 -27.56 -0.24 1.81
N ILE A 23 -28.18 0.91 1.57
CA ILE A 23 -28.89 1.23 0.32
C ILE A 23 -27.92 1.21 -0.86
N VAL A 24 -26.74 1.85 -0.74
CA VAL A 24 -25.70 1.86 -1.79
C VAL A 24 -25.25 0.45 -2.12
N VAL A 25 -24.92 -0.37 -1.11
CA VAL A 25 -24.53 -1.78 -1.30
C VAL A 25 -25.64 -2.59 -1.96
N ARG A 26 -26.89 -2.36 -1.57
CA ARG A 26 -28.07 -3.02 -2.15
C ARG A 26 -28.30 -2.63 -3.60
N LEU A 27 -28.15 -1.35 -3.94
CA LEU A 27 -28.27 -0.84 -5.30
C LEU A 27 -27.14 -1.35 -6.21
N MET A 28 -25.90 -1.42 -5.66
CA MET A 28 -24.76 -2.02 -6.37
C MET A 28 -24.96 -3.51 -6.60
N LYS A 29 -25.49 -4.25 -5.62
CA LYS A 29 -25.80 -5.68 -5.76
C LYS A 29 -26.84 -5.97 -6.85
N ASN A 30 -27.81 -5.10 -7.01
CA ASN A 30 -28.80 -5.21 -8.09
C ASN A 30 -28.22 -4.86 -9.49
N LYS A 31 -27.16 -4.05 -9.55
CA LYS A 31 -26.44 -3.74 -10.81
C LYS A 31 -25.37 -4.77 -11.18
N ILE A 32 -24.87 -5.54 -10.21
CA ILE A 32 -23.80 -6.54 -10.40
C ILE A 32 -24.37 -7.96 -10.63
N ASN A 33 -25.69 -8.16 -10.54
CA ASN A 33 -26.25 -9.38 -11.09
C ASN A 33 -26.06 -9.35 -12.61
N PRO A 34 -25.13 -10.15 -13.19
CA PRO A 34 -25.06 -10.32 -14.62
C PRO A 34 -26.43 -10.87 -15.01
N GLY A 35 -27.10 -10.13 -15.85
CA GLY A 35 -28.43 -10.45 -16.31
C GLY A 35 -28.54 -11.91 -16.70
N LYS A 36 -29.75 -12.49 -16.65
CA LYS A 36 -30.07 -13.81 -17.17
C LYS A 36 -29.68 -13.86 -18.66
N GLY A 37 -28.39 -13.98 -18.92
CA GLY A 37 -27.87 -14.23 -20.26
C GLY A 37 -28.27 -15.63 -20.66
N PHE A 38 -28.52 -15.84 -21.94
CA PHE A 38 -28.84 -17.14 -22.53
C PHE A 38 -27.73 -18.19 -22.29
N ILE A 39 -26.56 -17.78 -21.77
CA ILE A 39 -25.39 -18.62 -21.48
C ILE A 39 -24.92 -18.38 -20.05
N GLN A 40 -24.85 -19.43 -19.24
CA GLN A 40 -24.36 -19.39 -17.86
C GLN A 40 -23.30 -20.44 -17.61
N ILE A 41 -22.17 -20.08 -17.04
CA ILE A 41 -21.17 -21.04 -16.57
C ILE A 41 -21.66 -21.59 -15.22
N VAL A 42 -22.00 -22.88 -15.20
CA VAL A 42 -22.55 -23.57 -14.02
C VAL A 42 -21.43 -24.08 -13.14
N TYR A 43 -20.35 -24.57 -13.72
CA TYR A 43 -19.19 -25.12 -13.02
C TYR A 43 -17.92 -24.83 -13.80
N TYR A 44 -16.81 -24.57 -13.11
CA TYR A 44 -15.49 -24.38 -13.70
C TYR A 44 -14.42 -25.01 -12.83
N GLN A 45 -13.60 -25.88 -13.42
CA GLN A 45 -12.47 -26.53 -12.77
C GLN A 45 -11.18 -26.17 -13.51
N PRO A 46 -10.25 -25.45 -12.88
CA PRO A 46 -8.93 -25.21 -13.47
C PRO A 46 -8.12 -26.51 -13.51
N VAL A 47 -7.53 -26.84 -14.65
CA VAL A 47 -6.74 -28.07 -14.88
C VAL A 47 -5.26 -27.74 -15.08
N GLY A 48 -4.89 -26.45 -15.18
CA GLY A 48 -3.52 -25.98 -15.34
C GLY A 48 -3.45 -24.46 -15.52
N TYR A 49 -2.24 -23.96 -15.77
CA TYR A 49 -2.03 -22.53 -15.99
C TYR A 49 -2.82 -22.06 -17.22
N LYS A 50 -3.81 -21.17 -17.01
CA LYS A 50 -4.72 -20.63 -18.02
C LYS A 50 -5.53 -21.69 -18.82
N LYS A 51 -5.74 -22.89 -18.27
CA LYS A 51 -6.54 -23.97 -18.88
C LYS A 51 -7.54 -24.49 -17.85
N GLY A 52 -8.77 -24.78 -18.29
CA GLY A 52 -9.80 -25.33 -17.42
C GLY A 52 -10.91 -26.03 -18.20
N ILE A 53 -11.69 -26.81 -17.48
CA ILE A 53 -12.89 -27.46 -18.00
C ILE A 53 -14.08 -26.81 -17.32
N GLY A 54 -15.08 -26.40 -18.10
CA GLY A 54 -16.30 -25.76 -17.59
C GLY A 54 -17.56 -26.45 -18.09
N VAL A 55 -18.60 -26.44 -17.27
CA VAL A 55 -19.96 -26.80 -17.68
C VAL A 55 -20.74 -25.52 -17.89
N VAL A 56 -21.18 -25.31 -19.12
CA VAL A 56 -21.92 -24.14 -19.56
C VAL A 56 -23.36 -24.55 -19.85
N LYS A 57 -24.31 -23.84 -19.25
CA LYS A 57 -25.72 -23.96 -19.60
C LYS A 57 -26.03 -22.95 -20.70
N ALA A 58 -26.43 -23.46 -21.88
CA ALA A 58 -26.90 -22.64 -22.99
C ALA A 58 -28.36 -23.05 -23.29
N PHE A 59 -29.30 -22.12 -23.06
CA PHE A 59 -30.75 -22.39 -23.08
C PHE A 59 -31.13 -23.51 -22.11
N ASP A 60 -31.56 -24.67 -22.60
CA ASP A 60 -31.93 -25.88 -21.82
C ASP A 60 -30.92 -27.01 -21.94
N GLU A 61 -29.80 -26.79 -22.64
CA GLU A 61 -28.75 -27.78 -22.81
C GLU A 61 -27.53 -27.52 -21.93
N TYR A 62 -26.91 -28.55 -21.40
CA TYR A 62 -25.65 -28.47 -20.66
C TYR A 62 -24.51 -28.95 -21.57
N LEU A 63 -23.48 -28.10 -21.69
CA LEU A 63 -22.32 -28.30 -22.56
C LEU A 63 -21.06 -28.40 -21.73
N LEU A 64 -20.26 -29.44 -21.93
CA LEU A 64 -18.92 -29.51 -21.36
C LEU A 64 -17.96 -28.80 -22.33
N VAL A 65 -17.28 -27.80 -21.85
CA VAL A 65 -16.36 -27.00 -22.65
C VAL A 65 -14.96 -26.98 -22.04
N GLY A 66 -13.96 -27.09 -22.90
CA GLY A 66 -12.57 -26.84 -22.54
C GLY A 66 -12.22 -25.40 -22.82
N ILE A 67 -11.73 -24.70 -21.80
CA ILE A 67 -11.30 -23.29 -21.89
C ILE A 67 -9.78 -23.27 -21.91
N SER A 68 -9.19 -22.68 -22.95
CA SER A 68 -7.76 -22.50 -23.10
C SER A 68 -7.44 -21.07 -23.54
N GLU A 69 -6.17 -20.68 -23.52
CA GLU A 69 -5.71 -19.36 -23.94
C GLU A 69 -6.08 -19.03 -25.40
N ASN A 70 -6.24 -20.04 -26.24
CA ASN A 70 -6.55 -19.91 -27.67
C ASN A 70 -8.05 -20.02 -28.00
N GLY A 71 -8.93 -20.22 -27.01
CA GLY A 71 -10.37 -20.30 -27.23
C GLY A 71 -11.11 -21.30 -26.37
N ILE A 72 -12.41 -21.39 -26.62
CA ILE A 72 -13.34 -22.30 -25.95
C ILE A 72 -13.74 -23.39 -26.94
N ASN A 73 -13.43 -24.64 -26.62
CA ASN A 73 -13.76 -25.79 -27.43
C ASN A 73 -14.85 -26.64 -26.78
N LEU A 74 -15.86 -27.00 -27.52
CA LEU A 74 -16.90 -27.93 -27.08
C LEU A 74 -16.32 -29.36 -27.03
N ILE A 75 -16.38 -29.98 -25.82
CA ILE A 75 -15.92 -31.36 -25.65
C ILE A 75 -17.07 -32.33 -25.92
N THR A 76 -18.23 -32.14 -25.26
CA THR A 76 -19.42 -32.99 -25.46
C THR A 76 -20.68 -32.30 -24.92
N LYS A 77 -21.86 -32.76 -25.43
CA LYS A 77 -23.15 -32.43 -24.85
C LYS A 77 -23.46 -33.37 -23.68
N LEU A 78 -23.96 -32.84 -22.60
CA LEU A 78 -24.28 -33.58 -21.38
C LEU A 78 -25.81 -33.79 -21.27
N ASP A 79 -26.22 -34.94 -20.80
CA ASP A 79 -27.64 -35.27 -20.64
C ASP A 79 -28.27 -34.45 -19.48
N SER A 80 -29.22 -33.60 -19.85
CA SER A 80 -29.83 -32.63 -18.95
C SER A 80 -30.54 -33.25 -17.73
N SER A 81 -31.04 -34.50 -17.86
CA SER A 81 -31.78 -35.20 -16.80
C SER A 81 -30.87 -35.65 -15.65
N LYS A 82 -29.68 -36.19 -16.00
CA LYS A 82 -28.71 -36.71 -15.01
C LYS A 82 -27.97 -35.58 -14.31
N ILE A 83 -27.76 -34.45 -14.99
CA ILE A 83 -26.97 -33.34 -14.46
C ILE A 83 -27.79 -32.47 -13.51
N LYS A 84 -29.10 -32.24 -13.78
CA LYS A 84 -29.99 -31.54 -12.87
C LYS A 84 -30.00 -32.16 -11.45
N ALA A 85 -30.09 -33.49 -11.39
CA ALA A 85 -30.09 -34.22 -10.11
C ALA A 85 -28.77 -34.08 -9.34
N ILE A 86 -27.62 -34.03 -10.02
CA ILE A 86 -26.30 -33.88 -9.35
C ILE A 86 -26.06 -32.47 -8.87
N PHE A 87 -26.46 -31.44 -9.63
CA PHE A 87 -26.22 -30.06 -9.24
C PHE A 87 -27.24 -29.51 -8.21
N GLU A 88 -28.50 -30.01 -8.19
CA GLU A 88 -29.45 -29.68 -7.14
C GLU A 88 -29.02 -30.22 -5.78
N THR A 89 -28.43 -31.43 -5.73
CA THR A 89 -27.89 -32.01 -4.48
C THR A 89 -26.64 -31.26 -3.96
N GLN A 90 -25.82 -30.68 -4.83
CA GLN A 90 -24.63 -29.92 -4.43
C GLN A 90 -24.91 -28.44 -4.08
N GLN A 91 -26.03 -27.87 -4.52
CA GLN A 91 -26.39 -26.50 -4.12
C GLN A 91 -26.90 -26.39 -2.69
N GLU A 92 -27.39 -27.48 -2.09
CA GLU A 92 -27.79 -27.46 -0.67
C GLU A 92 -26.61 -27.45 0.30
N GLU A 93 -25.43 -27.95 -0.09
CA GLU A 93 -24.25 -28.00 0.80
C GLU A 93 -23.38 -26.74 0.81
N LYS A 94 -23.52 -25.81 -0.12
CA LYS A 94 -22.69 -24.59 -0.21
C LYS A 94 -23.44 -23.29 0.08
N LYS A 95 -24.28 -23.26 1.09
CA LYS A 95 -24.67 -21.97 1.69
C LYS A 95 -23.46 -21.44 2.46
N PRO A 96 -22.90 -20.26 2.06
CA PRO A 96 -21.70 -19.74 2.70
C PRO A 96 -21.96 -19.56 4.19
N VAL A 97 -20.99 -19.97 5.01
CA VAL A 97 -21.01 -19.91 6.49
C VAL A 97 -21.49 -18.54 6.99
N TRP A 98 -21.23 -17.48 6.26
CA TRP A 98 -21.70 -16.12 6.51
C TRP A 98 -23.23 -15.97 6.54
N GLN A 99 -24.00 -16.75 5.76
CA GLN A 99 -25.46 -16.70 5.80
C GLN A 99 -26.05 -17.40 7.04
N ARG A 100 -25.33 -18.34 7.65
CA ARG A 100 -25.70 -18.94 8.93
C ARG A 100 -25.45 -17.99 10.11
N ILE A 101 -24.37 -17.21 10.04
CA ILE A 101 -24.00 -16.20 11.05
C ILE A 101 -24.96 -15.01 11.01
N PHE A 102 -25.43 -14.59 9.82
CA PHE A 102 -26.35 -13.46 9.66
C PHE A 102 -27.82 -13.78 9.98
N LYS A 103 -28.22 -15.06 10.04
CA LYS A 103 -29.57 -15.44 10.46
C LYS A 103 -29.74 -15.52 11.98
N GLY A 104 -28.68 -15.58 12.74
CA GLY A 104 -28.74 -15.48 14.19
C GLY A 104 -28.63 -14.03 14.61
N GLY A 105 -29.70 -13.45 15.17
CA GLY A 105 -29.74 -12.09 15.73
C GLY A 105 -28.70 -11.79 16.82
N VAL A 106 -27.81 -12.73 17.10
CA VAL A 106 -26.70 -12.65 18.08
C VAL A 106 -25.61 -11.65 17.64
N PHE A 107 -25.37 -11.50 16.33
CA PHE A 107 -24.34 -10.57 15.85
C PHE A 107 -24.78 -9.10 15.91
N CYS A 108 -26.06 -8.82 15.67
CA CYS A 108 -26.62 -7.48 15.88
C CYS A 108 -26.64 -7.10 17.37
N LEU A 109 -26.93 -8.04 18.26
CA LEU A 109 -26.87 -7.82 19.71
C LEU A 109 -25.46 -7.61 20.22
N ALA A 110 -24.46 -8.34 19.71
CA ALA A 110 -23.06 -8.14 20.06
C ALA A 110 -22.54 -6.77 19.59
N PHE A 111 -22.92 -6.31 18.40
CA PHE A 111 -22.50 -5.01 17.86
C PHE A 111 -23.17 -3.82 18.57
N VAL A 112 -24.37 -4.00 19.11
CA VAL A 112 -25.05 -2.99 19.91
C VAL A 112 -24.58 -3.00 21.37
N MET A 113 -24.13 -4.17 21.89
CA MET A 113 -23.68 -4.29 23.28
C MET A 113 -22.22 -3.85 23.49
N ILE A 114 -21.33 -3.94 22.48
CA ILE A 114 -19.95 -3.49 22.60
C ILE A 114 -19.85 -2.00 22.99
N PRO A 115 -20.56 -1.05 22.35
CA PRO A 115 -20.56 0.34 22.82
C PRO A 115 -21.20 0.52 24.20
N ALA A 116 -22.21 -0.28 24.57
CA ALA A 116 -22.85 -0.17 25.88
C ALA A 116 -21.93 -0.61 27.04
N ILE A 117 -21.08 -1.62 26.82
CA ILE A 117 -20.08 -2.07 27.81
C ILE A 117 -18.93 -1.05 27.93
N CYS A 118 -18.52 -0.39 26.85
CA CYS A 118 -17.55 0.72 26.91
C CYS A 118 -18.10 1.97 27.62
N PHE A 119 -19.43 2.20 27.62
CA PHE A 119 -20.07 3.32 28.30
C PHE A 119 -20.39 3.08 29.77
N ALA A 120 -20.42 1.83 30.23
CA ALA A 120 -20.70 1.47 31.63
C ALA A 120 -19.43 1.38 32.49
N ALA A 121 -18.25 1.60 31.96
CA ALA A 121 -17.04 1.74 32.77
C ALA A 121 -17.12 3.06 33.56
N PRO A 122 -16.95 3.02 34.92
CA PRO A 122 -16.94 4.24 35.71
C PRO A 122 -15.86 5.16 35.17
N GLN A 123 -16.23 6.41 34.91
CA GLN A 123 -15.25 7.47 34.62
C GLN A 123 -14.33 7.61 35.85
N ARG A 124 -13.28 6.80 35.87
CA ARG A 124 -12.12 7.15 36.66
C ARG A 124 -11.48 8.33 35.96
N ASP A 125 -11.36 9.42 36.70
CA ASP A 125 -10.52 10.56 36.33
C ASP A 125 -9.16 10.00 35.94
N ALA A 126 -8.96 9.77 34.64
CA ALA A 126 -7.70 9.37 34.08
C ALA A 126 -6.81 10.61 34.06
N GLY A 127 -6.29 10.93 35.24
CA GLY A 127 -5.21 11.89 35.37
C GLY A 127 -4.07 11.48 34.48
N GLY A 128 -3.78 12.32 33.49
CA GLY A 128 -2.44 12.46 32.94
C GLY A 128 -1.82 11.28 32.19
N GLY A 129 -2.49 10.72 31.19
CA GLY A 129 -1.76 10.07 30.10
C GLY A 129 -0.96 11.12 29.34
N ILE A 130 0.20 10.72 28.77
CA ILE A 130 1.09 11.59 27.97
C ILE A 130 0.34 12.40 26.90
N PHE A 131 -0.86 11.98 26.51
CA PHE A 131 -1.70 12.60 25.48
C PHE A 131 -2.98 13.25 26.00
N GLY A 132 -3.28 13.22 27.32
CA GLY A 132 -4.40 13.97 27.95
C GLY A 132 -5.75 13.91 27.23
N PHE A 133 -6.07 12.75 26.58
CA PHE A 133 -7.32 12.60 25.83
C PHE A 133 -8.52 12.66 26.77
N SER A 134 -9.21 13.79 26.78
CA SER A 134 -10.38 14.03 27.63
C SER A 134 -11.71 13.90 26.89
N SER A 135 -11.69 13.84 25.56
CA SER A 135 -12.91 13.76 24.76
C SER A 135 -12.81 12.72 23.61
N ALA A 136 -13.97 12.23 23.17
CA ALA A 136 -14.06 11.35 22.00
C ALA A 136 -13.50 12.04 20.71
N VAL A 137 -13.54 13.36 20.66
CA VAL A 137 -13.00 14.17 19.57
C VAL A 137 -11.47 14.07 19.54
N ASP A 138 -10.81 14.13 20.69
CA ASP A 138 -9.34 14.01 20.80
C ASP A 138 -8.87 12.66 20.31
N ILE A 139 -9.59 11.58 20.66
CA ILE A 139 -9.29 10.23 20.19
C ILE A 139 -9.46 10.13 18.67
N LEU A 140 -10.53 10.70 18.12
CA LEU A 140 -10.77 10.71 16.67
C LEU A 140 -9.68 11.48 15.92
N VAL A 141 -9.28 12.65 16.42
CA VAL A 141 -8.18 13.44 15.87
C VAL A 141 -6.87 12.65 15.92
N PHE A 142 -6.58 11.98 17.05
CA PHE A 142 -5.39 11.16 17.21
C PHE A 142 -5.35 9.99 16.20
N ILE A 143 -6.46 9.24 16.04
CA ILE A 143 -6.54 8.15 15.06
C ILE A 143 -6.36 8.69 13.63
N THR A 144 -6.94 9.85 13.34
CA THR A 144 -6.78 10.51 12.04
C THR A 144 -5.31 10.90 11.80
N LEU A 145 -4.64 11.51 12.76
CA LEU A 145 -3.21 11.83 12.68
C LEU A 145 -2.35 10.57 12.52
N LEU A 146 -2.68 9.48 13.25
CA LEU A 146 -1.98 8.21 13.16
C LEU A 146 -2.08 7.59 11.76
N SER A 147 -3.21 7.79 11.07
CA SER A 147 -3.40 7.30 9.70
C SER A 147 -2.51 8.01 8.68
N PHE A 148 -2.05 9.23 8.95
CA PHE A 148 -1.07 9.95 8.11
C PHE A 148 0.40 9.56 8.39
N LEU A 149 0.67 8.83 9.48
CA LEU A 149 2.04 8.44 9.86
C LEU A 149 2.81 7.73 8.73
N PRO A 150 2.24 6.78 7.98
CA PRO A 150 2.94 6.15 6.84
C PRO A 150 3.33 7.17 5.75
N ALA A 151 2.47 8.14 5.45
CA ALA A 151 2.75 9.17 4.46
C ALA A 151 3.89 10.10 4.93
N ILE A 152 3.90 10.47 6.22
CA ILE A 152 4.97 11.27 6.84
C ILE A 152 6.30 10.52 6.75
N LEU A 153 6.35 9.24 7.12
CA LEU A 153 7.55 8.41 7.03
C LEU A 153 8.10 8.36 5.61
N ILE A 154 7.25 8.16 4.63
CA ILE A 154 7.64 8.11 3.22
C ILE A 154 8.19 9.46 2.74
N MET A 155 7.54 10.58 3.12
CA MET A 155 7.86 11.90 2.57
C MET A 155 8.99 12.64 3.29
N MET A 156 9.29 12.32 4.57
CA MET A 156 10.24 13.08 5.39
C MET A 156 11.52 12.30 5.71
N THR A 157 11.68 11.09 5.18
CA THR A 157 12.83 10.23 5.46
C THR A 157 13.52 9.75 4.18
N SER A 158 14.63 9.03 4.32
CA SER A 158 15.35 8.39 3.23
C SER A 158 14.58 7.25 2.52
N PHE A 159 13.42 6.84 3.05
CA PHE A 159 12.66 5.68 2.58
C PHE A 159 12.32 5.75 1.09
N THR A 160 11.86 6.90 0.61
CA THR A 160 11.46 7.09 -0.79
C THR A 160 12.59 6.76 -1.77
N ARG A 161 13.78 7.31 -1.53
CA ARG A 161 14.95 7.02 -2.38
C ARG A 161 15.30 5.55 -2.37
N ILE A 162 15.36 4.94 -1.19
CA ILE A 162 15.80 3.56 -1.02
C ILE A 162 14.84 2.59 -1.70
N VAL A 163 13.53 2.71 -1.45
CA VAL A 163 12.53 1.78 -2.01
C VAL A 163 12.46 1.86 -3.53
N ILE A 164 12.59 3.06 -4.10
CA ILE A 164 12.58 3.25 -5.56
C ILE A 164 13.85 2.65 -6.17
N VAL A 165 15.02 2.92 -5.62
CA VAL A 165 16.28 2.37 -6.14
C VAL A 165 16.30 0.85 -6.07
N LEU A 166 15.88 0.24 -4.96
CA LEU A 166 15.79 -1.22 -4.84
C LEU A 166 14.77 -1.82 -5.81
N SER A 167 13.66 -1.12 -6.07
CA SER A 167 12.67 -1.54 -7.04
C SER A 167 13.20 -1.48 -8.47
N LEU A 168 13.94 -0.42 -8.80
CA LEU A 168 14.59 -0.26 -10.10
C LEU A 168 15.73 -1.29 -10.30
N LEU A 169 16.50 -1.60 -9.25
CA LEU A 169 17.50 -2.67 -9.29
C LEU A 169 16.88 -4.02 -9.67
N ARG A 170 15.77 -4.39 -9.02
CA ARG A 170 15.03 -5.62 -9.34
C ARG A 170 14.61 -5.66 -10.81
N GLN A 171 14.13 -4.55 -11.34
CA GLN A 171 13.74 -4.43 -12.75
C GLN A 171 14.96 -4.55 -13.68
N ALA A 172 16.09 -3.91 -13.34
CA ALA A 172 17.32 -3.96 -14.12
C ALA A 172 17.87 -5.39 -14.25
N LEU A 173 17.76 -6.20 -13.17
CA LEU A 173 18.14 -7.61 -13.15
C LEU A 173 17.24 -8.50 -14.01
N GLY A 174 16.08 -8.01 -14.47
CA GLY A 174 15.12 -8.80 -15.24
C GLY A 174 14.29 -9.76 -14.39
N THR A 175 14.23 -9.58 -13.07
CA THR A 175 13.50 -10.43 -12.12
C THR A 175 12.26 -9.71 -11.55
N PRO A 176 11.14 -9.60 -12.30
CA PRO A 176 10.01 -8.74 -11.89
C PRO A 176 9.30 -9.21 -10.60
N ALA A 177 9.43 -10.48 -10.24
CA ALA A 177 8.74 -11.07 -9.08
C ALA A 177 9.68 -11.36 -7.89
N VAL A 178 11.00 -11.37 -8.06
CA VAL A 178 11.99 -11.76 -7.05
C VAL A 178 13.06 -10.67 -6.91
N PRO A 179 13.34 -10.17 -5.69
CA PRO A 179 12.66 -10.47 -4.42
C PRO A 179 11.22 -9.90 -4.36
N PRO A 180 10.33 -10.50 -3.53
CA PRO A 180 8.97 -10.00 -3.32
C PRO A 180 8.93 -8.55 -2.81
N ASN A 181 7.85 -7.80 -3.10
CA ASN A 181 7.72 -6.40 -2.66
C ASN A 181 7.89 -6.22 -1.15
N GLN A 182 7.38 -7.17 -0.36
CA GLN A 182 7.51 -7.14 1.11
C GLN A 182 8.97 -7.14 1.58
N VAL A 183 9.83 -7.92 0.91
CA VAL A 183 11.27 -7.98 1.21
C VAL A 183 11.94 -6.65 0.88
N ILE A 184 11.62 -6.04 -0.27
CA ILE A 184 12.15 -4.73 -0.68
C ILE A 184 11.72 -3.66 0.32
N ILE A 185 10.43 -3.62 0.69
CA ILE A 185 9.89 -2.66 1.66
C ILE A 185 10.54 -2.86 3.04
N GLY A 186 10.66 -4.12 3.49
CA GLY A 186 11.31 -4.44 4.77
C GLY A 186 12.78 -3.98 4.80
N LEU A 187 13.55 -4.28 3.75
CA LEU A 187 14.94 -3.84 3.63
C LEU A 187 15.05 -2.32 3.58
N ALA A 188 14.16 -1.66 2.82
CA ALA A 188 14.11 -0.21 2.75
C ALA A 188 13.80 0.44 4.10
N LEU A 189 12.89 -0.14 4.91
CA LEU A 189 12.61 0.32 6.27
C LEU A 189 13.81 0.18 7.20
N PHE A 190 14.50 -0.98 7.19
CA PHE A 190 15.70 -1.19 8.00
C PHE A 190 16.81 -0.19 7.65
N LEU A 191 17.08 0.01 6.36
CA LEU A 191 18.05 0.98 5.91
C LEU A 191 17.66 2.41 6.28
N THR A 192 16.37 2.73 6.19
CA THR A 192 15.85 4.04 6.60
C THR A 192 16.08 4.28 8.09
N LEU A 193 15.73 3.33 8.95
CA LEU A 193 15.96 3.44 10.39
C LEU A 193 17.46 3.61 10.71
N PHE A 194 18.33 2.87 10.02
CA PHE A 194 19.77 2.99 10.17
C PHE A 194 20.29 4.39 9.78
N ILE A 195 19.87 4.90 8.62
CA ILE A 195 20.30 6.22 8.11
C ILE A 195 19.73 7.35 8.97
N MET A 196 18.47 7.20 9.43
CA MET A 196 17.79 8.20 10.25
C MET A 196 18.13 8.13 11.73
N SER A 197 18.90 7.12 12.18
CA SER A 197 19.25 6.95 13.60
C SER A 197 19.75 8.24 14.26
N PRO A 198 20.73 9.00 13.71
CA PRO A 198 21.19 10.23 14.35
C PRO A 198 20.09 11.32 14.47
N THR A 199 19.18 11.38 13.50
CA THR A 199 18.04 12.31 13.54
C THR A 199 17.03 11.86 14.60
N ILE A 200 16.74 10.56 14.69
CA ILE A 200 15.81 9.98 15.67
C ILE A 200 16.36 10.16 17.08
N ASP A 201 17.66 9.91 17.29
CA ASP A 201 18.32 10.07 18.60
C ASP A 201 18.23 11.53 19.08
N ARG A 202 18.39 12.50 18.20
CA ARG A 202 18.20 13.92 18.53
C ARG A 202 16.75 14.22 18.92
N VAL A 203 15.78 13.74 18.16
CA VAL A 203 14.35 13.89 18.50
C VAL A 203 14.03 13.28 19.86
N TYR A 204 14.58 12.11 20.14
CA TYR A 204 14.40 11.43 21.41
C TYR A 204 14.94 12.28 22.59
N ASN A 205 16.15 12.80 22.46
CA ASN A 205 16.80 13.57 23.52
C ASN A 205 16.25 14.98 23.68
N GLU A 206 15.99 15.68 22.56
CA GLU A 206 15.61 17.10 22.58
C GLU A 206 14.10 17.35 22.76
N ALA A 207 13.26 16.34 22.39
CA ALA A 207 11.80 16.48 22.46
C ALA A 207 11.13 15.44 23.37
N TYR A 208 11.41 14.13 23.18
CA TYR A 208 10.71 13.09 23.91
C TYR A 208 11.07 13.05 25.40
N ILE A 209 12.36 13.10 25.75
CA ILE A 209 12.81 13.07 27.17
C ILE A 209 12.25 14.24 27.95
N PRO A 210 12.38 15.52 27.52
CA PRO A 210 11.81 16.66 28.24
C PRO A 210 10.28 16.60 28.36
N LEU A 211 9.59 16.09 27.30
CA LEU A 211 8.14 15.89 27.34
C LEU A 211 7.74 14.84 28.39
N SER A 212 8.45 13.71 28.44
CA SER A 212 8.20 12.62 29.40
C SER A 212 8.40 13.06 30.85
N LYS A 213 9.36 13.98 31.07
CA LYS A 213 9.61 14.64 32.38
C LYS A 213 8.65 15.77 32.68
N LYS A 214 7.72 16.11 31.77
CA LYS A 214 6.78 17.24 31.90
C LYS A 214 7.49 18.61 31.99
N GLU A 215 8.70 18.73 31.47
CA GLU A 215 9.46 19.99 31.43
C GLU A 215 8.97 20.91 30.31
N ILE A 216 8.40 20.35 29.26
CA ILE A 216 7.87 21.08 28.09
C ILE A 216 6.45 20.62 27.75
N THR A 217 5.73 21.50 27.05
CA THR A 217 4.40 21.18 26.54
C THR A 217 4.45 20.34 25.30
N MET A 218 3.34 19.65 24.95
CA MET A 218 3.23 18.86 23.72
C MET A 218 3.52 19.69 22.47
N GLN A 219 3.03 20.94 22.43
CA GLN A 219 3.26 21.85 21.31
C GLN A 219 4.76 22.16 21.13
N GLU A 220 5.45 22.41 22.25
CA GLU A 220 6.88 22.67 22.23
C GLU A 220 7.70 21.42 21.84
N ALA A 221 7.27 20.22 22.27
CA ALA A 221 7.90 18.97 21.90
C ALA A 221 7.79 18.73 20.38
N ILE A 222 6.63 18.99 19.76
CA ILE A 222 6.43 18.90 18.32
C ILE A 222 7.35 19.90 17.58
N ASN A 223 7.45 21.13 18.07
CA ASN A 223 8.33 22.13 17.49
C ASN A 223 9.80 21.69 17.56
N ARG A 224 10.27 21.23 18.72
CA ARG A 224 11.64 20.72 18.90
C ARG A 224 11.90 19.48 18.04
N ALA A 225 10.96 18.54 17.98
CA ALA A 225 11.08 17.34 17.12
C ALA A 225 11.18 17.69 15.62
N SER A 226 10.52 18.76 15.19
CA SER A 226 10.54 19.18 13.78
C SER A 226 11.91 19.66 13.30
N VAL A 227 12.75 20.20 14.19
CA VAL A 227 14.05 20.80 13.85
C VAL A 227 15.04 19.79 13.27
N PRO A 228 15.33 18.63 13.93
CA PRO A 228 16.24 17.61 13.38
C PRO A 228 15.78 17.06 12.02
N PHE A 229 14.46 16.84 11.84
CA PHE A 229 13.92 16.40 10.55
C PHE A 229 14.11 17.48 9.47
N LYS A 230 13.88 18.73 9.80
CA LYS A 230 14.05 19.85 8.88
C LYS A 230 15.51 20.01 8.44
N GLU A 231 16.45 19.93 9.37
CA GLU A 231 17.88 19.94 9.08
C GLU A 231 18.28 18.81 8.16
N PHE A 232 17.82 17.58 8.44
CA PHE A 232 18.07 16.42 7.58
C PHE A 232 17.54 16.68 6.16
N MET A 233 16.29 17.12 6.02
CA MET A 233 15.70 17.38 4.71
C MET A 233 16.43 18.49 3.96
N LEU A 234 16.78 19.60 4.64
CA LEU A 234 17.47 20.73 4.02
C LEU A 234 18.86 20.35 3.52
N LYS A 235 19.63 19.52 4.26
CA LYS A 235 20.92 18.99 3.81
C LYS A 235 20.81 18.20 2.51
N GLN A 236 19.69 17.53 2.31
CA GLN A 236 19.46 16.68 1.14
C GLN A 236 18.72 17.40 0.01
N THR A 237 18.12 18.58 0.24
CA THR A 237 17.33 19.28 -0.78
C THR A 237 18.19 20.27 -1.55
N ARG A 238 18.01 20.31 -2.88
CA ARG A 238 18.70 21.28 -3.74
C ARG A 238 18.02 22.64 -3.65
N GLU A 239 18.81 23.71 -3.73
CA GLU A 239 18.30 25.09 -3.70
C GLU A 239 17.23 25.34 -4.78
N LYS A 240 17.41 24.80 -5.97
CA LYS A 240 16.43 24.95 -7.07
C LYS A 240 15.08 24.32 -6.76
N ASP A 241 15.05 23.20 -6.02
CA ASP A 241 13.80 22.53 -5.66
C ASP A 241 13.10 23.34 -4.55
N LEU A 242 13.85 23.90 -3.59
CA LEU A 242 13.31 24.86 -2.60
C LEU A 242 12.78 26.13 -3.26
N ALA A 243 13.51 26.70 -4.22
CA ALA A 243 13.10 27.90 -4.95
C ALA A 243 11.80 27.67 -5.76
N LEU A 244 11.62 26.48 -6.34
CA LEU A 244 10.40 26.10 -7.04
C LEU A 244 9.19 26.18 -6.10
N PHE A 245 9.25 25.50 -4.95
CA PHE A 245 8.12 25.47 -4.01
C PHE A 245 7.92 26.81 -3.28
N LEU A 246 8.98 27.59 -3.08
CA LEU A 246 8.87 28.96 -2.57
C LEU A 246 8.06 29.84 -3.55
N LYS A 247 8.38 29.76 -4.84
CA LYS A 247 7.65 30.48 -5.90
C LYS A 247 6.19 30.04 -5.99
N LEU A 248 5.93 28.73 -5.90
CA LEU A 248 4.56 28.18 -5.94
C LEU A 248 3.73 28.58 -4.73
N SER A 249 4.37 28.76 -3.56
CA SER A 249 3.66 29.13 -2.32
C SER A 249 3.20 30.58 -2.29
N LYS A 250 3.57 31.42 -3.30
CA LYS A 250 3.28 32.87 -3.37
C LYS A 250 3.68 33.61 -2.09
N THR A 251 4.65 33.10 -1.35
CA THR A 251 5.11 33.70 -0.08
C THR A 251 6.08 34.80 -0.46
N GLU A 252 5.73 36.07 -0.21
CA GLU A 252 6.57 37.25 -0.52
C GLU A 252 7.80 37.38 0.40
N VAL A 253 7.79 36.69 1.54
CA VAL A 253 8.89 36.74 2.51
C VAL A 253 10.07 35.90 2.00
N LYS A 254 11.17 36.58 1.65
CA LYS A 254 12.45 35.91 1.43
C LYS A 254 13.00 35.47 2.79
N PRO A 255 13.11 34.16 3.06
CA PRO A 255 13.67 33.69 4.32
C PRO A 255 15.13 34.14 4.44
N ALA A 256 15.53 34.59 5.61
CA ALA A 256 16.92 34.99 5.88
C ALA A 256 17.84 33.75 5.85
N THR A 257 17.34 32.62 6.33
CA THR A 257 18.06 31.33 6.30
C THR A 257 17.16 30.20 5.75
N PRO A 258 17.71 29.12 5.20
CA PRO A 258 16.95 27.96 4.80
C PRO A 258 16.12 27.34 5.95
N MET A 259 16.59 27.51 7.19
CA MET A 259 15.89 27.03 8.40
C MET A 259 14.59 27.81 8.70
N ASP A 260 14.42 29.01 8.18
CA ASP A 260 13.20 29.80 8.37
C ASP A 260 12.04 29.35 7.45
N LEU A 261 12.36 28.55 6.42
CA LEU A 261 11.36 28.01 5.50
C LEU A 261 10.32 27.14 6.24
N PRO A 262 9.02 27.31 6.01
CA PRO A 262 8.02 26.45 6.63
C PRO A 262 8.07 25.03 6.08
N MET A 263 7.71 24.03 6.91
CA MET A 263 7.70 22.61 6.54
C MET A 263 6.87 22.32 5.28
N LYS A 264 5.80 23.07 5.05
CA LYS A 264 4.95 22.99 3.84
C LYS A 264 5.72 23.22 2.53
N ILE A 265 6.88 23.88 2.58
CA ILE A 265 7.79 24.11 1.44
C ILE A 265 8.90 23.06 1.43
N VAL A 266 9.49 22.78 2.60
CA VAL A 266 10.65 21.88 2.73
C VAL A 266 10.28 20.45 2.38
N VAL A 267 9.16 19.93 2.90
CA VAL A 267 8.74 18.52 2.69
C VAL A 267 8.53 18.18 1.21
N PRO A 268 7.72 18.92 0.43
CA PRO A 268 7.53 18.59 -0.98
C PRO A 268 8.79 18.84 -1.81
N ALA A 269 9.61 19.85 -1.47
CA ALA A 269 10.89 20.08 -2.16
C ALA A 269 11.87 18.92 -1.94
N PHE A 270 11.96 18.42 -0.70
CA PHE A 270 12.75 17.25 -0.35
C PHE A 270 12.24 16.01 -1.09
N ALA A 271 10.94 15.71 -1.01
CA ALA A 271 10.35 14.54 -1.67
C ALA A 271 10.60 14.53 -3.20
N LEU A 272 10.47 15.69 -3.86
CA LEU A 272 10.79 15.83 -5.28
C LEU A 272 12.29 15.59 -5.56
N GLY A 273 13.16 16.11 -4.71
CA GLY A 273 14.60 15.90 -4.79
C GLY A 273 14.99 14.43 -4.63
N GLU A 274 14.38 13.73 -3.65
CA GLU A 274 14.60 12.31 -3.39
C GLU A 274 14.13 11.43 -4.55
N LEU A 275 12.95 11.73 -5.10
CA LEU A 275 12.42 11.06 -6.29
C LEU A 275 13.40 11.20 -7.47
N LYS A 276 13.87 12.40 -7.74
CA LYS A 276 14.82 12.64 -8.83
C LYS A 276 16.14 11.91 -8.64
N ARG A 277 16.72 11.96 -7.43
CA ARG A 277 17.96 11.23 -7.11
C ARG A 277 17.79 9.72 -7.24
N ALA A 278 16.62 9.19 -6.80
CA ALA A 278 16.32 7.78 -6.94
C ALA A 278 16.32 7.34 -8.40
N PHE A 279 15.73 8.13 -9.30
CA PHE A 279 15.78 7.86 -10.74
C PHE A 279 17.17 8.01 -11.34
N GLU A 280 17.95 9.02 -10.92
CA GLU A 280 19.35 9.20 -11.37
C GLU A 280 20.20 7.97 -11.00
N ILE A 281 20.11 7.50 -9.74
CA ILE A 281 20.80 6.29 -9.28
C ILE A 281 20.29 5.04 -10.01
N GLY A 282 18.98 4.90 -10.13
CA GLY A 282 18.35 3.78 -10.84
C GLY A 282 18.80 3.69 -12.29
N PHE A 283 18.88 4.82 -12.98
CA PHE A 283 19.40 4.88 -14.35
C PHE A 283 20.85 4.38 -14.42
N LEU A 284 21.71 4.82 -13.51
CA LEU A 284 23.11 4.36 -13.48
C LEU A 284 23.20 2.85 -13.24
N ILE A 285 22.32 2.29 -12.39
CA ILE A 285 22.25 0.85 -12.16
C ILE A 285 21.81 0.10 -13.43
N PHE A 286 20.91 0.67 -14.23
CA PHE A 286 20.45 0.04 -15.47
C PHE A 286 21.54 -0.06 -16.53
N LEU A 287 22.49 0.89 -16.59
CA LEU A 287 23.48 0.95 -17.67
C LEU A 287 24.27 -0.36 -17.90
N PRO A 288 24.91 -0.99 -16.90
CA PRO A 288 25.66 -2.23 -17.11
C PRO A 288 24.74 -3.38 -17.56
N PHE A 289 23.53 -3.45 -17.08
CA PHE A 289 22.57 -4.49 -17.45
C PHE A 289 22.00 -4.28 -18.85
N LEU A 290 21.83 -3.03 -19.27
CA LEU A 290 21.42 -2.68 -20.63
C LEU A 290 22.49 -3.12 -21.66
N VAL A 291 23.78 -2.96 -21.34
CA VAL A 291 24.86 -3.45 -22.21
C VAL A 291 24.78 -4.95 -22.41
N ILE A 292 24.52 -5.72 -21.34
CA ILE A 292 24.32 -7.18 -21.44
C ILE A 292 23.13 -7.51 -22.35
N ASP A 293 22.00 -6.78 -22.19
CA ASP A 293 20.82 -7.00 -23.05
C ASP A 293 21.12 -6.77 -24.51
N ILE A 294 21.84 -5.70 -24.85
CA ILE A 294 22.22 -5.35 -26.24
C ILE A 294 23.15 -6.42 -26.83
N VAL A 295 24.16 -6.87 -26.07
CA VAL A 295 25.09 -7.91 -26.53
C VAL A 295 24.35 -9.23 -26.81
N VAL A 296 23.54 -9.67 -25.87
CA VAL A 296 22.75 -10.89 -26.04
C VAL A 296 21.77 -10.78 -27.22
N ALA A 297 21.09 -9.63 -27.35
CA ALA A 297 20.18 -9.39 -28.48
C ALA A 297 20.94 -9.44 -29.82
N SER A 298 22.12 -8.84 -29.92
CA SER A 298 22.92 -8.85 -31.13
C SER A 298 23.36 -10.27 -31.53
N ILE A 299 23.75 -11.11 -30.55
CA ILE A 299 24.14 -12.50 -30.78
C ILE A 299 22.91 -13.30 -31.29
N LEU A 300 21.75 -13.18 -30.63
CA LEU A 300 20.54 -13.90 -31.03
C LEU A 300 20.09 -13.51 -32.43
N LEU A 301 20.15 -12.24 -32.79
CA LEU A 301 19.82 -11.74 -34.13
C LEU A 301 20.79 -12.30 -35.19
N SER A 302 22.09 -12.34 -34.89
CA SER A 302 23.09 -12.88 -35.82
C SER A 302 22.90 -14.37 -36.06
N MET A 303 22.36 -15.12 -35.10
CA MET A 303 22.00 -16.54 -35.22
C MET A 303 20.63 -16.77 -35.87
N GLY A 304 19.90 -15.72 -36.26
CA GLY A 304 18.59 -15.82 -36.87
C GLY A 304 17.44 -16.15 -35.88
N MET A 305 17.68 -16.00 -34.57
CA MET A 305 16.70 -16.36 -33.52
C MET A 305 15.80 -15.15 -33.17
N PHE A 306 14.95 -14.72 -34.11
CA PHE A 306 14.07 -13.55 -33.96
C PHE A 306 12.92 -13.73 -32.96
N MET A 307 12.51 -14.97 -32.67
CA MET A 307 11.36 -15.28 -31.82
C MET A 307 11.70 -15.40 -30.34
N VAL A 308 12.98 -15.43 -29.97
CA VAL A 308 13.42 -15.61 -28.58
C VAL A 308 13.58 -14.22 -27.93
N PRO A 309 12.86 -13.94 -26.81
CA PRO A 309 13.02 -12.68 -26.08
C PRO A 309 14.44 -12.57 -25.49
N PRO A 310 15.25 -11.56 -25.87
CA PRO A 310 16.63 -11.42 -25.38
C PRO A 310 16.75 -11.34 -23.86
N VAL A 311 15.77 -10.70 -23.21
CA VAL A 311 15.72 -10.54 -21.74
C VAL A 311 15.74 -11.87 -20.99
N MET A 312 15.08 -12.92 -21.53
CA MET A 312 15.08 -14.25 -20.92
C MET A 312 16.47 -14.91 -20.92
N ILE A 313 17.23 -14.68 -22.00
CA ILE A 313 18.59 -15.23 -22.14
C ILE A 313 19.61 -14.39 -21.39
N SER A 314 19.43 -13.07 -21.32
CA SER A 314 20.36 -12.18 -20.61
C SER A 314 20.25 -12.23 -19.09
N MET A 315 19.08 -12.62 -18.54
CA MET A 315 18.83 -12.64 -17.10
C MET A 315 19.85 -13.46 -16.29
N PRO A 316 20.23 -14.68 -16.64
CA PRO A 316 21.27 -15.44 -15.93
C PRO A 316 22.62 -14.71 -15.89
N PHE A 317 23.02 -14.06 -16.99
CA PHE A 317 24.27 -13.31 -17.06
C PHE A 317 24.25 -12.06 -16.20
N LYS A 318 23.10 -11.36 -16.12
CA LYS A 318 22.91 -10.22 -15.23
C LYS A 318 23.04 -10.63 -13.77
N LEU A 319 22.38 -11.74 -13.37
CA LEU A 319 22.47 -12.27 -12.02
C LEU A 319 23.89 -12.69 -11.67
N LEU A 320 24.58 -13.39 -12.60
CA LEU A 320 25.98 -13.78 -12.40
C LEU A 320 26.87 -12.56 -12.20
N LEU A 321 26.79 -11.56 -13.06
CA LEU A 321 27.54 -10.30 -12.91
C LEU A 321 27.26 -9.66 -11.56
N PHE A 322 25.98 -9.52 -11.19
CA PHE A 322 25.57 -8.89 -9.95
C PHE A 322 26.14 -9.58 -8.71
N VAL A 323 26.17 -10.91 -8.71
CA VAL A 323 26.76 -11.72 -7.62
C VAL A 323 28.28 -11.59 -7.61
N LEU A 324 28.94 -11.63 -8.77
CA LEU A 324 30.40 -11.56 -8.85
C LEU A 324 30.98 -10.21 -8.37
N VAL A 325 30.25 -9.12 -8.58
CA VAL A 325 30.66 -7.78 -8.12
C VAL A 325 30.19 -7.44 -6.71
N ASP A 326 29.57 -8.38 -5.99
CA ASP A 326 28.96 -8.15 -4.69
C ASP A 326 27.94 -6.99 -4.70
N GLY A 327 27.05 -7.02 -5.70
CA GLY A 327 26.17 -5.91 -6.04
C GLY A 327 25.27 -5.44 -4.90
N TRP A 328 24.83 -6.32 -3.98
CA TRP A 328 24.07 -5.91 -2.82
C TRP A 328 24.85 -4.99 -1.90
N GLN A 329 26.11 -5.35 -1.58
CA GLN A 329 26.97 -4.54 -0.72
C GLN A 329 27.28 -3.19 -1.35
N LEU A 330 27.58 -3.16 -2.67
CA LEU A 330 27.84 -1.92 -3.40
C LEU A 330 26.63 -0.97 -3.38
N ILE A 331 25.44 -1.48 -3.65
CA ILE A 331 24.22 -0.64 -3.72
C ILE A 331 23.81 -0.15 -2.34
N ILE A 332 23.79 -1.03 -1.33
CA ILE A 332 23.43 -0.64 0.03
C ILE A 332 24.44 0.37 0.58
N GLY A 333 25.76 0.11 0.37
CA GLY A 333 26.82 1.02 0.79
C GLY A 333 26.75 2.39 0.13
N SER A 334 26.48 2.43 -1.19
CA SER A 334 26.31 3.66 -1.95
C SER A 334 25.06 4.43 -1.51
N LEU A 335 23.94 3.74 -1.29
CA LEU A 335 22.71 4.37 -0.81
C LEU A 335 22.90 4.98 0.57
N ALA A 336 23.48 4.24 1.52
CA ALA A 336 23.73 4.74 2.87
C ALA A 336 24.75 5.88 2.88
N GLY A 337 25.81 5.79 2.07
CA GLY A 337 26.83 6.83 1.92
C GLY A 337 26.31 8.12 1.30
N GLY A 338 25.28 8.03 0.46
CA GLY A 338 24.67 9.19 -0.22
C GLY A 338 23.83 10.11 0.68
N PHE A 339 23.69 9.80 1.97
CA PHE A 339 22.97 10.61 2.97
C PHE A 339 23.89 11.27 4.01
N LYS A 340 25.21 11.15 3.83
CA LYS A 340 26.20 11.77 4.72
C LYS A 340 26.35 13.26 4.51
#